data_cc6486e3b8c04be69b3cb6974054564a
#
_entry.id   cc6486e3b8c04be69b3cb6974054564a
#
_cell.length_a   1.000
_cell.length_b   1.000
_cell.length_c   1.000
_cell.angle_alpha   90.00
_cell.angle_beta   90.00
_cell.angle_gamma   90.00
#
_symmetry.space_group_name_H-M   'P 1'
#
loop_
_entity.id
_entity.type
_entity.pdbx_description
1 polymer ?
#
loop_
_entity_poly.entity_id
_entity_poly.type
_entity_poly.pdbx_seq_one_letter_code
_entity_poly.pdbx_strand_id
1 'polypeptide(L)'
;MFWTPLHVYTLIPQFVVYIALAFLLSRVLKNKSYETQLLPLKICTILLLVLEVAKQIMGVVTGYDTYWIPLHFCSLFLYFHPLACFYKGKLRNTFLMIAGVVSTCLFLFMTVYPNLIYSDDAIRSMWAYVIGKGGSFFELHTVLFHGIGLFTFFLFLFQGLVRFDTKKDVLRILIVYGAYCIIVGPFSQLIDTNFNNFVHSNAPFLEDIRLKIIESTGAFLGQTIYVLAISVGTILVPLLAYFVLRGLTRLFGPKKPVEPKAPDPVDGTAP
;
A
#
# COMPACT_ATOMS: atom_id res chain seq x y z
N MET A 1 -9.86 13.72 -16.01
CA MET A 1 -9.48 12.63 -16.94
C MET A 1 -8.82 11.53 -16.10
N PHE A 2 -9.20 10.25 -16.26
CA PHE A 2 -8.65 9.17 -15.43
C PHE A 2 -7.19 8.88 -15.78
N TRP A 3 -6.88 8.81 -17.07
CA TRP A 3 -5.53 8.61 -17.59
C TRP A 3 -5.14 9.75 -18.51
N THR A 4 -3.93 10.29 -18.34
CA THR A 4 -3.33 11.28 -19.23
C THR A 4 -2.25 10.62 -20.09
N PRO A 5 -1.79 11.23 -21.18
CA PRO A 5 -0.65 10.71 -21.95
C PRO A 5 0.60 10.51 -21.08
N LEU A 6 0.82 11.38 -20.08
CA LEU A 6 1.96 11.27 -19.17
C LEU A 6 1.89 10.01 -18.30
N HIS A 7 0.69 9.64 -17.82
CA HIS A 7 0.48 8.37 -17.13
C HIS A 7 0.78 7.17 -18.05
N VAL A 8 0.34 7.20 -19.31
CA VAL A 8 0.61 6.12 -20.25
C VAL A 8 2.12 5.93 -20.44
N TYR A 9 2.85 7.01 -20.67
CA TYR A 9 4.31 6.94 -20.87
C TYR A 9 5.09 6.58 -19.61
N THR A 10 4.55 6.85 -18.43
CA THR A 10 5.22 6.55 -17.15
C THR A 10 4.83 5.18 -16.62
N LEU A 11 3.53 4.87 -16.52
CA LEU A 11 3.04 3.67 -15.84
C LEU A 11 3.10 2.43 -16.71
N ILE A 12 2.82 2.52 -18.02
CA ILE A 12 2.83 1.32 -18.86
C ILE A 12 4.23 0.67 -18.89
N PRO A 13 5.34 1.40 -19.10
CA PRO A 13 6.68 0.82 -18.97
C PRO A 13 6.95 0.24 -17.59
N GLN A 14 6.51 0.90 -16.50
CA GLN A 14 6.66 0.37 -15.15
C GLN A 14 5.92 -0.96 -14.98
N PHE A 15 4.66 -1.05 -15.41
CA PHE A 15 3.90 -2.31 -15.36
C PHE A 15 4.62 -3.43 -16.12
N VAL A 16 5.08 -3.17 -17.34
CA VAL A 16 5.78 -4.16 -18.16
C VAL A 16 7.04 -4.66 -17.46
N VAL A 17 7.88 -3.73 -16.97
CA VAL A 17 9.13 -4.08 -16.27
C VAL A 17 8.85 -4.83 -14.98
N TYR A 18 7.88 -4.40 -14.19
CA TYR A 18 7.58 -5.03 -12.89
C TYR A 18 6.96 -6.41 -13.05
N ILE A 19 6.07 -6.60 -14.05
CA ILE A 19 5.53 -7.92 -14.38
C ILE A 19 6.66 -8.86 -14.81
N ALA A 20 7.50 -8.42 -15.77
CA ALA A 20 8.60 -9.23 -16.29
C ALA A 20 9.60 -9.61 -15.17
N LEU A 21 10.00 -8.64 -14.34
CA LEU A 21 10.96 -8.86 -13.26
C LEU A 21 10.37 -9.77 -12.16
N ALA A 22 9.14 -9.53 -11.71
CA ALA A 22 8.50 -10.35 -10.69
C ALA A 22 8.24 -11.79 -11.20
N PHE A 23 7.85 -11.94 -12.47
CA PHE A 23 7.71 -13.25 -13.10
C PHE A 23 9.05 -13.98 -13.19
N LEU A 24 10.11 -13.32 -13.64
CA LEU A 24 11.47 -13.89 -13.70
C LEU A 24 11.94 -14.33 -12.31
N LEU A 25 11.82 -13.46 -11.30
CA LEU A 25 12.16 -13.78 -9.91
C LEU A 25 11.38 -14.99 -9.40
N SER A 26 10.07 -15.07 -9.71
CA SER A 26 9.27 -16.22 -9.31
C SER A 26 9.78 -17.53 -9.92
N ARG A 27 10.30 -17.50 -11.16
CA ARG A 27 10.85 -18.69 -11.83
C ARG A 27 12.22 -19.09 -11.24
N VAL A 28 13.11 -18.11 -11.06
CA VAL A 28 14.46 -18.35 -10.52
C VAL A 28 14.41 -18.83 -9.06
N LEU A 29 13.48 -18.31 -8.27
CA LEU A 29 13.37 -18.59 -6.84
C LEU A 29 12.45 -19.78 -6.51
N LYS A 30 11.70 -20.33 -7.46
CA LYS A 30 10.67 -21.36 -7.26
C LYS A 30 11.10 -22.53 -6.38
N ASN A 31 12.35 -23.01 -6.57
CA ASN A 31 12.88 -24.18 -5.88
C ASN A 31 13.80 -23.82 -4.71
N LYS A 32 13.85 -22.56 -4.33
CA LYS A 32 14.67 -22.08 -3.21
C LYS A 32 13.92 -22.15 -1.89
N SER A 33 14.62 -21.99 -0.78
CA SER A 33 14.01 -21.94 0.54
C SER A 33 12.98 -20.81 0.65
N TYR A 34 12.02 -20.95 1.54
CA TYR A 34 10.99 -19.93 1.79
C TYR A 34 11.60 -18.55 2.08
N GLU A 35 12.67 -18.50 2.90
CA GLU A 35 13.35 -17.25 3.23
C GLU A 35 14.05 -16.62 2.01
N THR A 36 14.57 -17.43 1.10
CA THR A 36 15.15 -16.96 -0.17
C THR A 36 14.07 -16.44 -1.11
N GLN A 37 12.89 -17.06 -1.13
CA GLN A 37 11.76 -16.56 -1.93
C GLN A 37 11.21 -15.23 -1.40
N LEU A 38 11.31 -14.95 -0.10
CA LEU A 38 10.97 -13.67 0.51
C LEU A 38 12.01 -12.56 0.27
N LEU A 39 13.20 -12.89 -0.20
CA LEU A 39 14.29 -11.91 -0.33
C LEU A 39 13.92 -10.68 -1.17
N PRO A 40 13.27 -10.80 -2.34
CA PRO A 40 12.85 -9.63 -3.11
C PRO A 40 11.89 -8.72 -2.32
N LEU A 41 10.94 -9.29 -1.58
CA LEU A 41 10.02 -8.54 -0.74
C LEU A 41 10.75 -7.85 0.43
N LYS A 42 11.75 -8.51 1.03
CA LYS A 42 12.60 -7.90 2.07
C LYS A 42 13.39 -6.71 1.53
N ILE A 43 13.96 -6.83 0.33
CA ILE A 43 14.68 -5.73 -0.32
C ILE A 43 13.73 -4.55 -0.56
N CYS A 44 12.55 -4.78 -1.14
CA CYS A 44 11.53 -3.75 -1.32
C CYS A 44 11.15 -3.08 0.00
N THR A 45 10.98 -3.88 1.06
CA THR A 45 10.64 -3.37 2.40
C THR A 45 11.74 -2.44 2.94
N ILE A 46 13.00 -2.83 2.81
CA ILE A 46 14.13 -1.99 3.26
C ILE A 46 14.17 -0.69 2.45
N LEU A 47 13.99 -0.77 1.13
CA LEU A 47 13.94 0.43 0.28
C LEU A 47 12.80 1.39 0.65
N LEU A 48 11.60 0.86 0.94
CA LEU A 48 10.46 1.66 1.42
C LEU A 48 10.78 2.37 2.74
N LEU A 49 11.41 1.67 3.70
CA LEU A 49 11.82 2.26 4.98
C LEU A 49 12.90 3.34 4.79
N VAL A 50 13.89 3.10 3.95
CA VAL A 50 14.94 4.08 3.63
C VAL A 50 14.35 5.33 2.98
N LEU A 51 13.44 5.17 2.02
CA LEU A 51 12.76 6.29 1.38
C LEU A 51 11.95 7.10 2.41
N GLU A 52 11.23 6.42 3.31
CA GLU A 52 10.46 7.11 4.34
C GLU A 52 11.36 7.88 5.30
N VAL A 53 12.47 7.28 5.77
CA VAL A 53 13.45 7.98 6.62
C VAL A 53 14.01 9.21 5.90
N ALA A 54 14.38 9.07 4.62
CA ALA A 54 14.86 10.20 3.82
C ALA A 54 13.81 11.32 3.71
N LYS A 55 12.52 10.97 3.48
CA LYS A 55 11.42 11.93 3.47
C LYS A 55 11.28 12.66 4.80
N GLN A 56 11.33 11.94 5.92
CA GLN A 56 11.21 12.54 7.25
C GLN A 56 12.38 13.49 7.54
N ILE A 57 13.61 13.10 7.18
CA ILE A 57 14.80 13.98 7.33
C ILE A 57 14.62 15.25 6.49
N MET A 58 14.24 15.11 5.21
CA MET A 58 14.01 16.26 4.33
C MET A 58 12.88 17.14 4.87
N GLY A 59 11.82 16.56 5.40
CA GLY A 59 10.74 17.28 6.05
C GLY A 59 11.23 18.14 7.20
N VAL A 60 12.04 17.59 8.10
CA VAL A 60 12.61 18.35 9.22
C VAL A 60 13.50 19.50 8.73
N VAL A 61 14.29 19.28 7.69
CA VAL A 61 15.22 20.30 7.14
C VAL A 61 14.48 21.43 6.42
N THR A 62 13.36 21.13 5.74
CA THR A 62 12.65 22.12 4.91
C THR A 62 11.46 22.78 5.60
N GLY A 63 11.16 22.44 6.86
CA GLY A 63 9.98 22.89 7.60
C GLY A 63 8.90 21.80 7.56
N TYR A 64 8.69 21.15 8.71
CA TYR A 64 7.84 19.94 8.79
C TYR A 64 6.36 20.27 8.59
N ASP A 65 5.74 19.59 7.64
CA ASP A 65 4.29 19.61 7.43
C ASP A 65 3.67 18.36 8.08
N THR A 66 2.57 18.54 8.81
CA THR A 66 1.82 17.43 9.44
C THR A 66 1.32 16.40 8.43
N TYR A 67 1.13 16.80 7.17
CA TYR A 67 0.78 15.90 6.07
C TYR A 67 1.85 14.82 5.82
N TRP A 68 3.10 15.02 6.22
CA TRP A 68 4.19 14.04 6.05
C TRP A 68 4.22 12.96 7.12
N ILE A 69 3.41 13.07 8.18
CA ILE A 69 3.24 11.98 9.14
C ILE A 69 2.75 10.72 8.39
N PRO A 70 3.38 9.55 8.59
CA PRO A 70 3.08 8.35 7.82
C PRO A 70 1.78 7.66 8.26
N LEU A 71 0.65 8.39 8.18
CA LEU A 71 -0.69 7.92 8.51
C LEU A 71 -1.62 7.84 7.29
N HIS A 72 -1.13 8.16 6.10
CA HIS A 72 -1.87 7.91 4.86
C HIS A 72 -2.10 6.41 4.65
N PHE A 73 -3.12 6.06 3.90
CA PHE A 73 -3.43 4.66 3.57
C PHE A 73 -2.22 3.91 2.99
N CYS A 74 -1.46 4.55 2.09
CA CYS A 74 -0.24 3.97 1.53
C CYS A 74 0.87 3.76 2.57
N SER A 75 0.89 4.52 3.68
CA SER A 75 1.86 4.32 4.75
C SER A 75 1.71 2.99 5.48
N LEU A 76 0.59 2.26 5.28
CA LEU A 76 0.44 0.90 5.78
C LEU A 76 1.52 -0.06 5.24
N PHE A 77 2.18 0.26 4.12
CA PHE A 77 3.39 -0.44 3.68
C PHE A 77 4.49 -0.45 4.76
N LEU A 78 4.69 0.68 5.44
CA LEU A 78 5.75 0.84 6.46
C LEU A 78 5.51 -0.01 7.72
N TYR A 79 4.27 -0.38 7.98
CA TYR A 79 3.90 -1.19 9.14
C TYR A 79 3.81 -2.67 8.79
N PHE A 80 3.11 -3.02 7.72
CA PHE A 80 2.80 -4.41 7.42
C PHE A 80 3.89 -5.14 6.62
N HIS A 81 4.67 -4.46 5.78
CA HIS A 81 5.76 -5.10 5.05
C HIS A 81 6.90 -5.56 5.98
N PRO A 82 7.39 -4.73 6.94
CA PRO A 82 8.38 -5.20 7.91
C PRO A 82 7.88 -6.40 8.74
N LEU A 83 6.63 -6.34 9.23
CA LEU A 83 6.04 -7.46 9.96
C LEU A 83 5.92 -8.71 9.09
N ALA A 84 5.52 -8.59 7.81
CA ALA A 84 5.46 -9.70 6.87
C ALA A 84 6.82 -10.33 6.61
N CYS A 85 7.87 -9.51 6.50
CA CYS A 85 9.21 -9.95 6.14
C CYS A 85 10.03 -10.50 7.31
N PHE A 86 9.94 -9.86 8.48
CA PHE A 86 10.88 -10.10 9.58
C PHE A 86 10.26 -10.80 10.81
N TYR A 87 8.93 -10.73 10.97
CA TYR A 87 8.25 -11.47 12.04
C TYR A 87 8.18 -12.97 11.69
N LYS A 88 8.63 -13.85 12.60
CA LYS A 88 8.69 -15.30 12.40
C LYS A 88 7.60 -16.11 13.15
N GLY A 89 6.68 -15.43 13.82
CA GLY A 89 5.64 -16.08 14.63
C GLY A 89 4.38 -16.50 13.85
N LYS A 90 3.38 -16.98 14.59
CA LYS A 90 2.11 -17.53 14.04
C LYS A 90 1.32 -16.52 13.18
N LEU A 91 1.51 -15.21 13.38
CA LEU A 91 0.81 -14.16 12.62
C LEU A 91 1.50 -13.76 11.31
N ARG A 92 2.65 -14.37 10.95
CA ARG A 92 3.40 -14.02 9.73
C ARG A 92 2.52 -14.03 8.48
N ASN A 93 1.72 -15.11 8.29
CA ASN A 93 0.83 -15.19 7.14
C ASN A 93 -0.26 -14.10 7.15
N THR A 94 -0.71 -13.68 8.34
CA THR A 94 -1.64 -12.55 8.46
C THR A 94 -1.00 -11.26 7.97
N PHE A 95 0.24 -10.98 8.39
CA PHE A 95 0.97 -9.79 7.95
C PHE A 95 1.28 -9.84 6.45
N LEU A 96 1.66 -11.00 5.90
CA LEU A 96 1.82 -11.20 4.45
C LEU A 96 0.51 -10.94 3.69
N MET A 97 -0.60 -11.44 4.21
CA MET A 97 -1.91 -11.23 3.60
C MET A 97 -2.28 -9.74 3.62
N ILE A 98 -2.14 -9.04 4.75
CA ILE A 98 -2.44 -7.60 4.83
C ILE A 98 -1.49 -6.80 3.93
N ALA A 99 -0.17 -7.08 3.93
CA ALA A 99 0.79 -6.44 3.04
C ALA A 99 0.41 -6.63 1.56
N GLY A 100 0.03 -7.84 1.17
CA GLY A 100 -0.47 -8.14 -0.18
C GLY A 100 -1.75 -7.39 -0.52
N VAL A 101 -2.67 -7.23 0.44
CA VAL A 101 -3.90 -6.43 0.27
C VAL A 101 -3.58 -4.96 0.06
N VAL A 102 -2.68 -4.36 0.86
CA VAL A 102 -2.25 -2.96 0.67
C VAL A 102 -1.63 -2.76 -0.71
N SER A 103 -0.75 -3.69 -1.13
CA SER A 103 -0.14 -3.66 -2.47
C SER A 103 -1.18 -3.77 -3.59
N THR A 104 -2.22 -4.58 -3.38
CA THR A 104 -3.32 -4.74 -4.34
C THR A 104 -4.23 -3.51 -4.39
N CYS A 105 -4.49 -2.84 -3.26
CA CYS A 105 -5.19 -1.56 -3.25
C CYS A 105 -4.45 -0.52 -4.11
N LEU A 106 -3.13 -0.43 -3.95
CA LEU A 106 -2.31 0.47 -4.75
C LEU A 106 -2.39 0.12 -6.25
N PHE A 107 -2.27 -1.17 -6.59
CA PHE A 107 -2.44 -1.64 -7.98
C PHE A 107 -3.80 -1.24 -8.56
N LEU A 108 -4.89 -1.41 -7.81
CA LEU A 108 -6.23 -1.02 -8.25
C LEU A 108 -6.34 0.48 -8.47
N PHE A 109 -5.84 1.30 -7.53
CA PHE A 109 -5.86 2.76 -7.68
C PHE A 109 -5.02 3.22 -8.88
N MET A 110 -3.81 2.70 -9.05
CA MET A 110 -2.95 3.06 -10.18
C MET A 110 -3.49 2.58 -11.52
N THR A 111 -4.30 1.52 -11.54
CA THR A 111 -4.92 1.02 -12.78
C THR A 111 -6.20 1.79 -13.12
N VAL A 112 -7.05 2.10 -12.12
CA VAL A 112 -8.35 2.73 -12.34
C VAL A 112 -8.23 4.24 -12.40
N TYR A 113 -7.50 4.85 -11.47
CA TYR A 113 -7.39 6.31 -11.34
C TYR A 113 -5.98 6.73 -10.90
N PRO A 114 -4.98 6.61 -11.80
CA PRO A 114 -3.58 6.91 -11.47
C PRO A 114 -3.37 8.34 -10.97
N ASN A 115 -4.17 9.30 -11.43
CA ASN A 115 -4.09 10.70 -11.01
C ASN A 115 -4.33 10.89 -9.49
N LEU A 116 -4.94 9.93 -8.82
CA LEU A 116 -5.09 9.94 -7.35
C LEU A 116 -3.73 9.79 -6.63
N ILE A 117 -2.80 9.07 -7.26
CA ILE A 117 -1.47 8.75 -6.69
C ILE A 117 -0.39 9.60 -7.36
N TYR A 118 -0.43 9.72 -8.70
CA TYR A 118 0.51 10.44 -9.52
C TYR A 118 -0.22 11.50 -10.35
N SER A 119 -0.32 12.72 -9.85
CA SER A 119 -0.79 13.81 -10.70
C SER A 119 0.24 14.11 -11.82
N ASP A 120 -0.22 14.71 -12.91
CA ASP A 120 0.69 15.14 -13.97
C ASP A 120 1.78 16.08 -13.44
N ASP A 121 1.43 16.95 -12.48
CA ASP A 121 2.37 17.87 -11.86
C ASP A 121 3.40 17.14 -11.01
N ALA A 122 2.99 16.11 -10.28
CA ALA A 122 3.90 15.25 -9.51
C ALA A 122 4.92 14.56 -10.41
N ILE A 123 4.49 13.98 -11.55
CA ILE A 123 5.39 13.33 -12.50
C ILE A 123 6.34 14.35 -13.13
N ARG A 124 5.86 15.54 -13.54
CA ARG A 124 6.70 16.60 -14.09
C ARG A 124 7.71 17.11 -13.09
N SER A 125 7.29 17.35 -11.84
CA SER A 125 8.14 17.80 -10.75
C SER A 125 9.22 16.78 -10.41
N MET A 126 8.88 15.49 -10.35
CA MET A 126 9.84 14.39 -10.20
C MET A 126 10.92 14.42 -11.30
N TRP A 127 10.51 14.49 -12.57
CA TRP A 127 11.47 14.54 -13.69
C TRP A 127 12.33 15.79 -13.64
N ALA A 128 11.75 16.95 -13.33
CA ALA A 128 12.50 18.20 -13.20
C ALA A 128 13.57 18.07 -12.09
N TYR A 129 13.23 17.43 -10.96
CA TYR A 129 14.17 17.16 -9.88
C TYR A 129 15.32 16.25 -10.32
N VAL A 130 15.01 15.13 -10.99
CA VAL A 130 16.02 14.14 -11.47
C VAL A 130 17.03 14.76 -12.43
N ILE A 131 16.59 15.67 -13.32
CA ILE A 131 17.49 16.30 -14.29
C ILE A 131 18.07 17.64 -13.79
N GLY A 132 17.92 17.98 -12.52
CA GLY A 132 18.48 19.19 -11.91
C GLY A 132 17.87 20.50 -12.41
N LYS A 133 16.62 20.49 -12.88
CA LYS A 133 15.88 21.67 -13.37
C LYS A 133 14.82 22.18 -12.38
N GLY A 134 15.04 21.98 -11.11
CA GLY A 134 14.04 22.28 -10.06
C GLY A 134 13.21 21.04 -9.75
N GLY A 135 11.96 21.24 -9.29
CA GLY A 135 11.09 20.15 -8.86
C GLY A 135 11.26 19.81 -7.38
N SER A 136 10.63 18.75 -6.92
CA SER A 136 10.53 18.40 -5.50
C SER A 136 11.07 17.01 -5.22
N PHE A 137 11.86 16.87 -4.17
CA PHE A 137 12.26 15.59 -3.60
C PHE A 137 11.04 14.77 -3.13
N PHE A 138 10.02 15.42 -2.59
CA PHE A 138 8.81 14.75 -2.12
C PHE A 138 8.03 14.08 -3.24
N GLU A 139 8.04 14.67 -4.44
CA GLU A 139 7.43 14.04 -5.63
C GLU A 139 8.25 12.86 -6.13
N LEU A 140 9.59 12.97 -6.11
CA LEU A 140 10.46 11.83 -6.38
C LEU A 140 10.21 10.70 -5.39
N HIS A 141 10.14 11.02 -4.09
CA HIS A 141 9.80 10.06 -3.05
C HIS A 141 8.45 9.38 -3.34
N THR A 142 7.41 10.16 -3.63
CA THR A 142 6.06 9.66 -3.91
C THR A 142 6.09 8.64 -5.06
N VAL A 143 6.74 8.97 -6.17
CA VAL A 143 6.81 8.08 -7.34
C VAL A 143 7.61 6.82 -7.03
N LEU A 144 8.75 6.92 -6.36
CA LEU A 144 9.56 5.75 -6.01
C LEU A 144 8.87 4.87 -4.98
N PHE A 145 8.28 5.45 -3.93
CA PHE A 145 7.59 4.74 -2.87
C PHE A 145 6.42 3.91 -3.40
N HIS A 146 5.54 4.55 -4.18
CA HIS A 146 4.41 3.84 -4.78
C HIS A 146 4.84 2.90 -5.90
N GLY A 147 5.90 3.21 -6.65
CA GLY A 147 6.47 2.31 -7.64
C GLY A 147 6.96 1.00 -7.01
N ILE A 148 7.71 1.08 -5.89
CA ILE A 148 8.14 -0.11 -5.15
C ILE A 148 6.92 -0.86 -4.58
N GLY A 149 5.94 -0.14 -4.01
CA GLY A 149 4.69 -0.73 -3.53
C GLY A 149 3.93 -1.48 -4.62
N LEU A 150 3.85 -0.92 -5.83
CA LEU A 150 3.27 -1.59 -7.00
C LEU A 150 4.05 -2.84 -7.40
N PHE A 151 5.39 -2.80 -7.37
CA PHE A 151 6.20 -3.97 -7.65
C PHE A 151 5.95 -5.10 -6.65
N THR A 152 5.74 -4.78 -5.37
CA THR A 152 5.42 -5.80 -4.36
C THR A 152 4.10 -6.53 -4.65
N PHE A 153 3.10 -5.88 -5.26
CA PHE A 153 1.89 -6.57 -5.72
C PHE A 153 2.22 -7.71 -6.69
N PHE A 154 3.08 -7.48 -7.68
CA PHE A 154 3.47 -8.53 -8.63
C PHE A 154 4.30 -9.63 -7.97
N LEU A 155 5.11 -9.31 -6.94
CA LEU A 155 5.79 -10.33 -6.14
C LEU A 155 4.77 -11.22 -5.41
N PHE A 156 3.77 -10.64 -4.74
CA PHE A 156 2.70 -11.41 -4.10
C PHE A 156 1.94 -12.29 -5.10
N LEU A 157 1.66 -11.75 -6.28
CA LEU A 157 0.93 -12.44 -7.34
C LEU A 157 1.67 -13.69 -7.84
N PHE A 158 2.97 -13.54 -8.21
CA PHE A 158 3.70 -14.60 -8.89
C PHE A 158 4.45 -15.56 -7.97
N GLN A 159 4.80 -15.14 -6.75
CA GLN A 159 5.54 -15.99 -5.81
C GLN A 159 4.64 -16.85 -4.90
N GLY A 160 3.35 -16.50 -4.77
CA GLY A 160 2.41 -17.27 -3.95
C GLY A 160 2.75 -17.28 -2.46
N LEU A 161 3.22 -16.15 -1.95
CA LEU A 161 3.70 -15.98 -0.57
C LEU A 161 2.57 -16.03 0.48
N VAL A 162 1.31 -15.87 0.07
CA VAL A 162 0.13 -15.78 0.95
C VAL A 162 -0.67 -17.07 0.91
N ARG A 163 -1.02 -17.58 2.09
CA ARG A 163 -2.04 -18.63 2.24
C ARG A 163 -3.36 -17.99 2.62
N PHE A 164 -4.39 -18.21 1.81
CA PHE A 164 -5.70 -17.59 1.97
C PHE A 164 -6.64 -18.45 2.81
N ASP A 165 -7.15 -17.90 3.92
CA ASP A 165 -8.25 -18.45 4.74
C ASP A 165 -9.38 -17.40 4.78
N THR A 166 -10.34 -17.50 3.87
CA THR A 166 -11.33 -16.44 3.63
C THR A 166 -12.05 -15.98 4.89
N LYS A 167 -12.50 -16.90 5.75
CA LYS A 167 -13.23 -16.52 6.97
C LYS A 167 -12.38 -15.72 7.94
N LYS A 168 -11.16 -16.19 8.18
CA LYS A 168 -10.22 -15.53 9.10
C LYS A 168 -9.66 -14.24 8.49
N ASP A 169 -9.37 -14.25 7.19
CA ASP A 169 -8.75 -13.12 6.52
C ASP A 169 -9.70 -11.94 6.39
N VAL A 170 -10.99 -12.18 6.06
CA VAL A 170 -12.02 -11.13 6.06
C VAL A 170 -12.14 -10.50 7.45
N LEU A 171 -12.21 -11.29 8.52
CA LEU A 171 -12.26 -10.76 9.88
C LEU A 171 -11.01 -9.93 10.22
N ARG A 172 -9.83 -10.38 9.83
CA ARG A 172 -8.56 -9.65 10.06
C ARG A 172 -8.51 -8.32 9.30
N ILE A 173 -9.01 -8.30 8.06
CA ILE A 173 -9.14 -7.08 7.27
C ILE A 173 -10.08 -6.09 7.98
N LEU A 174 -11.25 -6.55 8.41
CA LEU A 174 -12.21 -5.71 9.13
C LEU A 174 -11.58 -5.13 10.41
N ILE A 175 -10.86 -5.94 11.18
CA ILE A 175 -10.19 -5.48 12.41
C ILE A 175 -9.10 -4.45 12.10
N VAL A 176 -8.21 -4.73 11.15
CA VAL A 176 -7.06 -3.86 10.84
C VAL A 176 -7.51 -2.53 10.26
N TYR A 177 -8.38 -2.55 9.26
CA TYR A 177 -8.84 -1.31 8.61
C TYR A 177 -9.91 -0.59 9.43
N GLY A 178 -10.70 -1.30 10.23
CA GLY A 178 -11.57 -0.70 11.24
C GLY A 178 -10.78 0.04 12.31
N ALA A 179 -9.72 -0.58 12.85
CA ALA A 179 -8.82 0.08 13.80
C ALA A 179 -8.12 1.30 13.18
N TYR A 180 -7.68 1.19 11.91
CA TYR A 180 -7.12 2.32 11.17
C TYR A 180 -8.12 3.49 11.11
N CYS A 181 -9.38 3.25 10.73
CA CYS A 181 -10.40 4.30 10.66
C CYS A 181 -10.70 4.94 12.03
N ILE A 182 -10.78 4.11 13.10
CA ILE A 182 -11.06 4.58 14.46
C ILE A 182 -9.91 5.44 15.01
N ILE A 183 -8.68 5.16 14.62
CA ILE A 183 -7.49 5.90 15.10
C ILE A 183 -7.24 7.12 14.21
N VAL A 184 -7.13 6.91 12.89
CA VAL A 184 -6.66 7.95 11.96
C VAL A 184 -7.77 8.94 11.63
N GLY A 185 -9.04 8.53 11.55
CA GLY A 185 -10.15 9.42 11.27
C GLY A 185 -10.28 10.57 12.30
N PRO A 186 -10.45 10.29 13.61
CA PRO A 186 -10.49 11.32 14.63
C PRO A 186 -9.18 12.11 14.74
N PHE A 187 -8.03 11.46 14.59
CA PHE A 187 -6.73 12.13 14.62
C PHE A 187 -6.60 13.14 13.48
N SER A 188 -7.04 12.80 12.26
CA SER A 188 -7.08 13.72 11.11
C SER A 188 -7.90 14.98 11.40
N GLN A 189 -9.06 14.83 12.06
CA GLN A 189 -9.91 15.96 12.45
C GLN A 189 -9.23 16.81 13.53
N LEU A 190 -8.56 16.18 14.51
CA LEU A 190 -7.94 16.87 15.65
C LEU A 190 -6.79 17.77 15.22
N ILE A 191 -5.96 17.34 14.27
CA ILE A 191 -4.78 18.11 13.80
C ILE A 191 -5.03 18.83 12.47
N ASP A 192 -6.27 18.81 11.97
CA ASP A 192 -6.70 19.40 10.68
C ASP A 192 -5.79 18.99 9.52
N THR A 193 -5.46 17.67 9.45
CA THR A 193 -4.59 17.13 8.41
C THR A 193 -5.31 16.00 7.67
N ASN A 194 -5.40 16.11 6.35
CA ASN A 194 -6.20 15.23 5.51
C ASN A 194 -5.54 13.88 5.22
N PHE A 195 -5.45 12.99 6.21
CA PHE A 195 -5.06 11.60 5.96
C PHE A 195 -6.24 10.83 5.35
N ASN A 196 -6.00 10.09 4.27
CA ASN A 196 -6.99 9.21 3.63
C ASN A 196 -8.35 9.88 3.35
N ASN A 197 -8.37 11.16 3.02
CA ASN A 197 -9.59 11.96 2.78
C ASN A 197 -10.54 12.06 3.99
N PHE A 198 -10.07 11.93 5.22
CA PHE A 198 -10.96 12.03 6.39
C PHE A 198 -11.41 13.46 6.69
N VAL A 199 -10.65 14.49 6.30
CA VAL A 199 -11.04 15.91 6.51
C VAL A 199 -11.86 16.44 5.33
N HIS A 200 -11.36 16.26 4.11
CA HIS A 200 -12.04 16.62 2.86
C HIS A 200 -11.66 15.62 1.77
N SER A 201 -12.32 15.66 0.61
CA SER A 201 -11.98 14.77 -0.49
C SER A 201 -11.10 15.47 -1.53
N ASN A 202 -10.04 14.78 -1.97
CA ASN A 202 -9.25 15.20 -3.12
C ASN A 202 -9.95 14.88 -4.47
N ALA A 203 -11.04 14.09 -4.47
CA ALA A 203 -11.86 13.83 -5.63
C ALA A 203 -13.03 14.84 -5.67
N PRO A 204 -13.10 15.74 -6.68
CA PRO A 204 -14.06 16.85 -6.71
C PRO A 204 -15.52 16.40 -6.51
N PHE A 205 -15.93 15.30 -7.14
CA PHE A 205 -17.30 14.79 -7.02
C PHE A 205 -17.64 14.32 -5.58
N LEU A 206 -16.70 13.77 -4.84
CA LEU A 206 -16.89 13.38 -3.43
C LEU A 206 -16.88 14.60 -2.52
N GLU A 207 -16.07 15.61 -2.84
CA GLU A 207 -16.07 16.86 -2.10
C GLU A 207 -17.39 17.61 -2.26
N ASP A 208 -17.96 17.65 -3.46
CA ASP A 208 -19.29 18.21 -3.70
C ASP A 208 -20.38 17.48 -2.88
N ILE A 209 -20.29 16.16 -2.76
CA ILE A 209 -21.22 15.38 -1.92
C ILE A 209 -21.02 15.75 -0.45
N ARG A 210 -19.76 15.84 0.04
CA ARG A 210 -19.46 16.25 1.41
C ARG A 210 -20.08 17.62 1.73
N LEU A 211 -19.86 18.62 0.88
CA LEU A 211 -20.36 19.97 1.08
C LEU A 211 -21.88 20.01 1.12
N LYS A 212 -22.57 19.28 0.24
CA LYS A 212 -24.04 19.16 0.25
C LYS A 212 -24.58 18.50 1.53
N ILE A 213 -23.90 17.48 2.04
CA ILE A 213 -24.28 16.85 3.32
C ILE A 213 -24.10 17.87 4.46
N ILE A 214 -23.00 18.60 4.50
CA ILE A 214 -22.76 19.64 5.51
C ILE A 214 -23.81 20.76 5.44
N GLU A 215 -24.14 21.23 4.26
CA GLU A 215 -25.16 22.25 4.04
C GLU A 215 -26.55 21.79 4.54
N SER A 216 -26.89 20.53 4.31
CA SER A 216 -28.22 19.99 4.69
C SER A 216 -28.34 19.60 6.16
N THR A 217 -27.24 19.21 6.83
CA THR A 217 -27.28 18.62 8.19
C THR A 217 -26.50 19.44 9.24
N GLY A 218 -25.81 20.50 8.82
CA GLY A 218 -24.91 21.27 9.64
C GLY A 218 -23.50 20.69 9.73
N ALA A 219 -22.53 21.54 10.10
CA ALA A 219 -21.10 21.21 10.00
C ALA A 219 -20.70 19.96 10.76
N PHE A 220 -21.10 19.83 12.02
CA PHE A 220 -20.69 18.70 12.87
C PHE A 220 -21.30 17.37 12.40
N LEU A 221 -22.62 17.33 12.19
CA LEU A 221 -23.29 16.09 11.78
C LEU A 221 -22.90 15.71 10.35
N GLY A 222 -22.81 16.68 9.43
CA GLY A 222 -22.39 16.44 8.05
C GLY A 222 -20.98 15.90 7.95
N GLN A 223 -20.03 16.47 8.70
CA GLN A 223 -18.65 15.95 8.74
C GLN A 223 -18.60 14.53 9.36
N THR A 224 -19.38 14.26 10.40
CA THR A 224 -19.46 12.92 11.00
C THR A 224 -19.98 11.89 9.99
N ILE A 225 -21.06 12.19 9.27
CA ILE A 225 -21.61 11.30 8.23
C ILE A 225 -20.57 11.05 7.14
N TYR A 226 -19.88 12.11 6.69
CA TYR A 226 -18.83 11.99 5.69
C TYR A 226 -17.68 11.07 6.15
N VAL A 227 -17.17 11.27 7.37
CA VAL A 227 -16.09 10.41 7.94
C VAL A 227 -16.53 8.96 8.03
N LEU A 228 -17.77 8.69 8.43
CA LEU A 228 -18.32 7.33 8.45
C LEU A 228 -18.40 6.73 7.04
N ALA A 229 -18.84 7.49 6.05
CA ALA A 229 -18.90 7.03 4.65
C ALA A 229 -17.50 6.72 4.09
N ILE A 230 -16.51 7.60 4.33
CA ILE A 230 -15.11 7.35 3.96
C ILE A 230 -14.55 6.12 4.70
N SER A 231 -14.89 5.92 5.97
CA SER A 231 -14.47 4.75 6.74
C SER A 231 -15.01 3.45 6.14
N VAL A 232 -16.28 3.43 5.71
CA VAL A 232 -16.86 2.29 5.00
C VAL A 232 -16.10 2.01 3.71
N GLY A 233 -15.81 3.03 2.89
CA GLY A 233 -15.00 2.89 1.68
C GLY A 233 -13.60 2.36 1.99
N THR A 234 -12.94 2.89 3.03
CA THR A 234 -11.62 2.46 3.50
C THR A 234 -11.56 1.00 3.94
N ILE A 235 -12.67 0.40 4.32
CA ILE A 235 -12.78 -1.03 4.67
C ILE A 235 -13.16 -1.86 3.44
N LEU A 236 -14.10 -1.39 2.60
CA LEU A 236 -14.59 -2.14 1.45
C LEU A 236 -13.52 -2.30 0.35
N VAL A 237 -12.71 -1.28 0.12
CA VAL A 237 -11.63 -1.35 -0.90
C VAL A 237 -10.62 -2.44 -0.58
N PRO A 238 -10.06 -2.58 0.64
CA PRO A 238 -9.22 -3.71 1.02
C PRO A 238 -9.91 -5.07 0.94
N LEU A 239 -11.20 -5.17 1.24
CA LEU A 239 -11.95 -6.41 1.05
C LEU A 239 -12.02 -6.80 -0.43
N LEU A 240 -12.32 -5.84 -1.30
CA LEU A 240 -12.28 -6.06 -2.75
C LEU A 240 -10.87 -6.47 -3.20
N ALA A 241 -9.84 -5.74 -2.76
CA ALA A 241 -8.45 -6.03 -3.08
C ALA A 241 -8.02 -7.44 -2.63
N TYR A 242 -8.50 -7.91 -1.47
CA TYR A 242 -8.28 -9.28 -1.02
C TYR A 242 -8.84 -10.31 -2.01
N PHE A 243 -10.08 -10.15 -2.45
CA PHE A 243 -10.69 -11.08 -3.41
C PHE A 243 -10.01 -11.01 -4.78
N VAL A 244 -9.60 -9.82 -5.22
CA VAL A 244 -8.81 -9.63 -6.45
C VAL A 244 -7.47 -10.35 -6.33
N LEU A 245 -6.69 -10.11 -5.27
CA LEU A 245 -5.41 -10.76 -5.05
C LEU A 245 -5.56 -12.29 -5.03
N ARG A 246 -6.52 -12.79 -4.27
CA ARG A 246 -6.80 -14.22 -4.17
C ARG A 246 -7.19 -14.83 -5.53
N GLY A 247 -8.06 -14.17 -6.29
CA GLY A 247 -8.46 -14.59 -7.63
C GLY A 247 -7.28 -14.62 -8.61
N LEU A 248 -6.53 -13.53 -8.68
CA LEU A 248 -5.36 -13.42 -9.56
C LEU A 248 -4.25 -14.41 -9.16
N THR A 249 -3.99 -14.60 -7.87
CA THR A 249 -3.01 -15.61 -7.41
C THR A 249 -3.41 -17.03 -7.79
N ARG A 250 -4.71 -17.34 -7.82
CA ARG A 250 -5.19 -18.64 -8.30
C ARG A 250 -5.00 -18.85 -9.80
N LEU A 251 -5.10 -17.77 -10.58
CA LEU A 251 -4.95 -17.82 -12.04
C LEU A 251 -3.48 -17.83 -12.46
N PHE A 252 -2.65 -17.01 -11.85
CA PHE A 252 -1.29 -16.70 -12.31
C PHE A 252 -0.19 -17.16 -11.35
N GLY A 253 -0.53 -17.40 -10.07
CA GLY A 253 0.41 -17.81 -9.05
C GLY A 253 0.80 -19.29 -9.13
N PRO A 254 1.74 -19.73 -8.28
CA PRO A 254 2.12 -21.13 -8.21
C PRO A 254 0.96 -22.01 -7.70
N LYS A 255 0.83 -23.22 -8.25
CA LYS A 255 -0.25 -24.17 -7.89
C LYS A 255 -0.24 -24.61 -6.41
N LYS A 256 0.90 -24.52 -5.75
CA LYS A 256 1.05 -24.79 -4.30
C LYS A 256 1.71 -23.58 -3.64
N PRO A 257 1.14 -23.04 -2.55
CA PRO A 257 1.80 -22.01 -1.75
C PRO A 257 3.14 -22.51 -1.23
N VAL A 258 4.10 -21.60 -1.11
CA VAL A 258 5.40 -21.93 -0.53
C VAL A 258 5.23 -22.20 0.97
N GLU A 259 5.67 -23.35 1.45
CA GLU A 259 5.58 -23.70 2.87
C GLU A 259 6.84 -23.25 3.62
N PRO A 260 6.71 -22.53 4.74
CA PRO A 260 7.80 -22.41 5.69
C PRO A 260 8.13 -23.83 6.19
N LYS A 261 9.39 -24.25 6.07
CA LYS A 261 9.86 -25.47 6.72
C LYS A 261 9.56 -25.31 8.22
N ALA A 262 8.93 -26.34 8.82
CA ALA A 262 8.78 -26.35 10.27
C ALA A 262 10.17 -26.10 10.90
N PRO A 263 10.29 -25.31 11.98
CA PRO A 263 11.55 -25.22 12.68
C PRO A 263 11.96 -26.64 13.03
N ASP A 264 13.22 -26.98 12.74
CA ASP A 264 13.79 -28.25 13.15
C ASP A 264 13.55 -28.36 14.67
N PRO A 265 13.13 -29.52 15.17
CA PRO A 265 12.96 -29.69 16.61
C PRO A 265 14.26 -29.25 17.29
N VAL A 266 14.13 -28.34 18.23
CA VAL A 266 15.27 -27.94 19.05
C VAL A 266 15.69 -29.22 19.74
N ASP A 267 16.80 -29.82 19.30
CA ASP A 267 17.47 -30.92 19.98
C ASP A 267 17.90 -30.40 21.36
N GLY A 268 17.02 -30.51 22.29
CA GLY A 268 17.15 -30.05 23.65
C GLY A 268 16.73 -31.12 24.64
N THR A 269 17.18 -32.35 24.41
CA THR A 269 17.22 -33.38 25.47
C THR A 269 18.46 -34.24 25.23
N ALA A 270 19.59 -33.71 25.64
CA ALA A 270 20.65 -34.58 26.13
C ALA A 270 20.45 -34.77 27.65
N PRO A 271 20.57 -35.97 28.17
CA PRO A 271 20.31 -36.34 29.53
C PRO A 271 21.24 -35.72 30.57
#